data_996ab9d40d3c20b336600df254c5febb
#
_entry.id   996ab9d40d3c20b336600df254c5febb
#
_cell.length_a   1.000
_cell.length_b   1.000
_cell.length_c   1.000
_cell.angle_alpha   90.00
_cell.angle_beta   90.00
_cell.angle_gamma   90.00
#
_symmetry.space_group_name_H-M   'P 1'
#
loop_
_entity.id
_entity.type
_entity.pdbx_description
1 polymer ?
#
loop_
_entity_poly.entity_id
_entity_poly.type
_entity_poly.pdbx_seq_one_letter_code
_entity_poly.pdbx_strand_id
1 'polypeptide(L)'
;MRRLILEVSEKELVKVGIELPPFKKIKSLDLLYFLRQDQEEFAAISQVEFKDSESKVEDLLVGGFLVEAQMLKKEKNGSFIVFMRGGPTLSTVLNSVGVESGYLFPPLAIGDGKIKFSFLGNEKQIKDFLKRMELMGIHYRVALLADANFSPTSPINLLTEKQRLVLLEAHKLGYYDIPRRITSEKLGYRLGLANSTVVEHLRKAEQRLVAHILQQ
;
A
#
# COMPACT_ATOMS: atom_id res chain seq x y z
N MET A 1 -8.80 1.55 -17.79
CA MET A 1 -7.60 0.90 -17.22
C MET A 1 -8.04 -0.22 -16.30
N ARG A 2 -7.24 -1.27 -16.19
CA ARG A 2 -7.51 -2.42 -15.32
C ARG A 2 -6.41 -2.54 -14.27
N ARG A 3 -6.76 -3.08 -13.12
CA ARG A 3 -5.86 -3.37 -12.01
C ARG A 3 -5.67 -4.89 -11.91
N LEU A 4 -4.44 -5.32 -11.96
CA LEU A 4 -4.02 -6.70 -11.74
C LEU A 4 -3.26 -6.77 -10.42
N ILE A 5 -3.64 -7.67 -9.52
CA ILE A 5 -2.87 -7.99 -8.31
C ILE A 5 -2.35 -9.40 -8.44
N LEU A 6 -1.04 -9.56 -8.37
CA LEU A 6 -0.36 -10.84 -8.41
C LEU A 6 0.32 -11.15 -7.08
N GLU A 7 0.41 -12.44 -6.79
CA GLU A 7 1.27 -12.99 -5.75
C GLU A 7 2.26 -13.96 -6.38
N VAL A 8 3.55 -13.75 -6.11
CA VAL A 8 4.66 -14.58 -6.56
C VAL A 8 5.44 -15.07 -5.34
N SER A 9 5.79 -16.34 -5.26
CA SER A 9 6.67 -16.80 -4.20
C SER A 9 8.13 -16.41 -4.47
N GLU A 10 8.89 -16.13 -3.42
CA GLU A 10 10.32 -15.84 -3.52
C GLU A 10 11.07 -16.98 -4.24
N LYS A 11 10.66 -18.23 -4.01
CA LYS A 11 11.23 -19.41 -4.66
C LYS A 11 11.11 -19.37 -6.20
N GLU A 12 10.00 -18.86 -6.73
CA GLU A 12 9.81 -18.75 -8.18
C GLU A 12 10.75 -17.71 -8.78
N LEU A 13 11.00 -16.60 -8.09
CA LEU A 13 11.95 -15.58 -8.56
C LEU A 13 13.39 -16.11 -8.54
N VAL A 14 13.78 -16.80 -7.49
CA VAL A 14 15.12 -17.42 -7.38
C VAL A 14 15.38 -18.44 -8.48
N LYS A 15 14.37 -19.25 -8.88
CA LYS A 15 14.49 -20.20 -9.99
C LYS A 15 14.86 -19.55 -11.32
N VAL A 16 14.44 -18.32 -11.54
CA VAL A 16 14.73 -17.56 -12.76
C VAL A 16 15.88 -16.58 -12.59
N GLY A 17 16.68 -16.74 -11.53
CA GLY A 17 17.87 -15.94 -11.27
C GLY A 17 17.58 -14.54 -10.68
N ILE A 18 16.36 -14.27 -10.27
CA ILE A 18 16.00 -13.02 -9.58
C ILE A 18 16.20 -13.23 -8.09
N GLU A 19 17.36 -12.87 -7.60
CA GLU A 19 17.61 -12.82 -6.16
C GLU A 19 17.28 -11.42 -5.63
N LEU A 20 16.65 -11.38 -4.46
CA LEU A 20 16.25 -10.16 -3.78
C LEU A 20 16.95 -10.07 -2.41
N PRO A 21 18.27 -9.79 -2.40
CA PRO A 21 19.11 -9.88 -1.20
C PRO A 21 18.58 -9.11 0.02
N PRO A 22 17.98 -7.89 -0.14
CA PRO A 22 17.45 -7.16 1.01
C PRO A 22 16.39 -7.95 1.77
N PHE A 23 15.64 -8.84 1.10
CA PHE A 23 14.52 -9.56 1.70
C PHE A 23 14.91 -10.70 2.63
N LYS A 24 16.17 -11.13 2.59
CA LYS A 24 16.66 -12.16 3.55
C LYS A 24 16.55 -11.70 4.99
N LYS A 25 16.74 -10.40 5.27
CA LYS A 25 16.66 -9.78 6.59
C LYS A 25 15.29 -9.19 6.92
N ILE A 26 14.43 -8.98 5.92
CA ILE A 26 13.12 -8.38 6.09
C ILE A 26 12.10 -9.45 6.48
N LYS A 27 11.31 -9.20 7.52
CA LYS A 27 10.12 -9.97 7.87
C LYS A 27 8.94 -9.55 7.01
N SER A 28 8.70 -8.22 6.91
CA SER A 28 7.71 -7.65 6.02
C SER A 28 8.16 -6.29 5.48
N LEU A 29 7.71 -5.97 4.28
CA LEU A 29 7.81 -4.66 3.68
C LEU A 29 6.47 -4.34 3.01
N ASP A 30 5.88 -3.20 3.38
CA ASP A 30 4.68 -2.65 2.76
C ASP A 30 5.00 -1.29 2.16
N LEU A 31 4.83 -1.16 0.86
CA LEU A 31 5.00 0.12 0.17
C LEU A 31 3.81 1.02 0.47
N LEU A 32 4.07 2.17 1.08
CA LEU A 32 3.06 3.15 1.45
C LEU A 32 2.81 4.16 0.32
N TYR A 33 3.89 4.72 -0.24
CA TYR A 33 3.82 5.76 -1.25
C TYR A 33 4.90 5.58 -2.31
N PHE A 34 4.52 5.66 -3.59
CA PHE A 34 5.44 5.96 -4.67
C PHE A 34 5.68 7.47 -4.72
N LEU A 35 6.94 7.88 -4.68
CA LEU A 35 7.35 9.28 -4.85
C LEU A 35 7.80 9.52 -6.29
N ARG A 36 8.44 8.52 -6.89
CA ARG A 36 8.88 8.53 -8.27
C ARG A 36 8.89 7.12 -8.84
N GLN A 37 8.42 6.98 -10.06
CA GLN A 37 8.47 5.73 -10.82
C GLN A 37 8.57 6.07 -12.30
N ASP A 38 9.78 6.02 -12.82
CA ASP A 38 10.07 6.10 -14.27
C ASP A 38 11.11 5.04 -14.64
N GLN A 39 11.58 5.07 -15.90
CA GLN A 39 12.53 4.06 -16.38
C GLN A 39 13.92 4.17 -15.74
N GLU A 40 14.26 5.35 -15.20
CA GLU A 40 15.58 5.64 -14.65
C GLU A 40 15.58 5.57 -13.13
N GLU A 41 14.46 5.92 -12.48
CA GLU A 41 14.45 6.10 -11.05
C GLU A 41 13.17 5.58 -10.40
N PHE A 42 13.36 4.91 -9.28
CA PHE A 42 12.32 4.46 -8.37
C PHE A 42 12.57 5.06 -7.00
N ALA A 43 11.59 5.77 -6.46
CA ALA A 43 11.65 6.27 -5.09
C ALA A 43 10.32 6.03 -4.38
N ALA A 44 10.39 5.59 -3.13
CA ALA A 44 9.22 5.21 -2.37
C ALA A 44 9.39 5.42 -0.87
N ILE A 45 8.27 5.51 -0.17
CA ILE A 45 8.21 5.39 1.29
C ILE A 45 7.55 4.05 1.60
N SER A 46 8.21 3.25 2.45
CA SER A 46 7.73 1.93 2.84
C SER A 46 7.78 1.74 4.35
N GLN A 47 6.91 0.90 4.85
CA GLN A 47 7.02 0.35 6.20
C GLN A 47 7.79 -0.97 6.14
N VAL A 48 8.81 -1.10 6.98
CA VAL A 48 9.69 -2.27 7.02
C VAL A 48 9.74 -2.83 8.42
N GLU A 49 9.57 -4.14 8.54
CA GLU A 49 9.83 -4.90 9.76
C GLU A 49 10.97 -5.89 9.49
N PHE A 50 12.00 -5.88 10.32
CA PHE A 50 13.13 -6.82 10.22
C PHE A 50 12.84 -8.10 11.00
N LYS A 51 13.50 -9.20 10.60
CA LYS A 51 13.41 -10.51 11.28
C LYS A 51 14.10 -10.52 12.63
N ASP A 52 15.15 -9.73 12.76
CA ASP A 52 15.94 -9.62 14.00
C ASP A 52 16.03 -8.14 14.44
N SER A 53 16.27 -7.94 15.72
CA SER A 53 16.36 -6.61 16.34
C SER A 53 17.68 -5.89 16.09
N GLU A 54 18.69 -6.57 15.56
CA GLU A 54 20.01 -6.01 15.28
C GLU A 54 20.10 -5.43 13.88
N SER A 55 19.18 -5.81 13.00
CA SER A 55 19.11 -5.28 11.63
C SER A 55 18.81 -3.79 11.60
N LYS A 56 19.48 -3.10 10.69
CA LYS A 56 19.39 -1.65 10.48
C LYS A 56 18.87 -1.33 9.09
N VAL A 57 18.42 -0.10 8.91
CA VAL A 57 17.92 0.38 7.60
C VAL A 57 19.00 0.31 6.53
N GLU A 58 20.26 0.50 6.90
CA GLU A 58 21.41 0.39 5.99
C GLU A 58 21.60 -1.04 5.43
N ASP A 59 21.08 -2.04 6.13
CA ASP A 59 21.10 -3.44 5.67
C ASP A 59 20.25 -3.68 4.41
N LEU A 60 19.40 -2.71 4.06
CA LEU A 60 18.63 -2.73 2.81
C LEU A 60 19.48 -2.39 1.58
N LEU A 61 20.67 -1.80 1.76
CA LEU A 61 21.57 -1.35 0.69
C LEU A 61 22.44 -2.49 0.13
N VAL A 62 21.86 -3.67 -0.03
CA VAL A 62 22.59 -4.87 -0.48
C VAL A 62 22.31 -5.17 -1.94
N GLY A 63 23.35 -5.56 -2.68
CA GLY A 63 23.23 -6.09 -4.04
C GLY A 63 22.78 -5.06 -5.08
N GLY A 64 22.91 -3.76 -4.83
CA GLY A 64 22.55 -2.70 -5.78
C GLY A 64 21.05 -2.55 -6.04
N PHE A 65 20.19 -3.21 -5.23
CA PHE A 65 18.75 -3.05 -5.32
C PHE A 65 18.30 -1.65 -4.90
N LEU A 66 18.84 -1.18 -3.79
CA LEU A 66 18.65 0.19 -3.32
C LEU A 66 19.99 0.90 -3.29
N VAL A 67 19.99 2.16 -3.67
CA VAL A 67 21.16 3.06 -3.58
C VAL A 67 21.03 4.02 -2.42
N GLU A 68 19.83 4.14 -1.85
CA GLU A 68 19.57 4.96 -0.68
C GLU A 68 18.45 4.33 0.16
N ALA A 69 18.64 4.34 1.47
CA ALA A 69 17.62 3.96 2.44
C ALA A 69 17.80 4.86 3.68
N GLN A 70 16.78 5.64 4.00
CA GLN A 70 16.80 6.57 5.12
C GLN A 70 15.64 6.30 6.06
N MET A 71 15.94 6.09 7.33
CA MET A 71 14.91 5.99 8.37
C MET A 71 14.23 7.34 8.55
N LEU A 72 12.93 7.41 8.30
CA LEU A 72 12.10 8.59 8.57
C LEU A 72 11.51 8.53 9.97
N LYS A 73 11.10 7.33 10.43
CA LYS A 73 10.46 7.14 11.72
C LYS A 73 10.61 5.69 12.19
N LYS A 74 10.76 5.49 13.50
CA LYS A 74 10.60 4.19 14.16
C LYS A 74 9.22 4.15 14.81
N GLU A 75 8.44 3.13 14.48
CA GLU A 75 7.10 2.93 15.04
C GLU A 75 7.15 2.19 16.39
N LYS A 76 6.09 2.33 17.19
CA LYS A 76 6.00 1.69 18.52
C LYS A 76 5.99 0.16 18.45
N ASN A 77 5.53 -0.40 17.34
CA ASN A 77 5.50 -1.85 17.09
C ASN A 77 6.85 -2.43 16.64
N GLY A 78 7.90 -1.60 16.56
CA GLY A 78 9.24 -2.01 16.14
C GLY A 78 9.50 -1.93 14.64
N SER A 79 8.50 -1.62 13.81
CA SER A 79 8.71 -1.37 12.38
C SER A 79 9.30 0.02 12.13
N PHE A 80 9.81 0.22 10.90
CA PHE A 80 10.44 1.46 10.48
C PHE A 80 9.71 2.00 9.26
N ILE A 81 9.46 3.31 9.24
CA ILE A 81 9.10 4.04 8.02
C ILE A 81 10.39 4.49 7.35
N VAL A 82 10.60 4.04 6.14
CA VAL A 82 11.87 4.20 5.41
C VAL A 82 11.59 4.86 4.07
N PHE A 83 12.34 5.91 3.77
CA PHE A 83 12.50 6.38 2.41
C PHE A 83 13.50 5.47 1.69
N MET A 84 13.17 5.05 0.47
CA MET A 84 14.02 4.17 -0.33
C MET A 84 14.13 4.70 -1.75
N ARG A 85 15.36 4.62 -2.32
CA ARG A 85 15.60 4.88 -3.73
C ARG A 85 16.20 3.65 -4.39
N GLY A 86 15.58 3.23 -5.48
CA GLY A 86 15.98 2.07 -6.25
C GLY A 86 17.31 2.25 -6.94
N GLY A 87 18.04 1.17 -7.02
CA GLY A 87 19.31 1.09 -7.74
C GLY A 87 19.19 0.42 -9.09
N PRO A 88 20.31 0.31 -9.83
CA PRO A 88 20.34 -0.29 -11.18
C PRO A 88 19.81 -1.72 -11.21
N THR A 89 20.10 -2.50 -10.18
CA THR A 89 19.63 -3.90 -10.10
C THR A 89 18.11 -3.97 -10.02
N LEU A 90 17.48 -3.12 -9.21
CA LEU A 90 16.01 -3.05 -9.13
C LEU A 90 15.41 -2.64 -10.48
N SER A 91 15.96 -1.61 -11.11
CA SER A 91 15.49 -1.15 -12.43
C SER A 91 15.61 -2.26 -13.48
N THR A 92 16.72 -2.99 -13.50
CA THR A 92 16.92 -4.14 -14.41
C THR A 92 15.87 -5.23 -14.19
N VAL A 93 15.58 -5.58 -12.93
CA VAL A 93 14.54 -6.58 -12.60
C VAL A 93 13.16 -6.09 -13.02
N LEU A 94 12.79 -4.86 -12.71
CA LEU A 94 11.48 -4.30 -13.07
C LEU A 94 11.30 -4.26 -14.61
N ASN A 95 12.33 -3.90 -15.35
CA ASN A 95 12.29 -3.86 -16.82
C ASN A 95 12.22 -5.28 -17.41
N SER A 96 12.93 -6.25 -16.85
CA SER A 96 12.90 -7.63 -17.33
C SER A 96 11.49 -8.25 -17.24
N VAL A 97 10.75 -7.96 -16.20
CA VAL A 97 9.36 -8.42 -16.04
C VAL A 97 8.34 -7.55 -16.77
N GLY A 98 8.77 -6.47 -17.42
CA GLY A 98 7.91 -5.65 -18.29
C GLY A 98 7.08 -4.60 -17.56
N VAL A 99 7.54 -4.15 -16.41
CA VAL A 99 6.85 -3.09 -15.65
C VAL A 99 6.81 -1.76 -16.41
N GLU A 100 7.77 -1.52 -17.31
CA GLU A 100 7.81 -0.32 -18.16
C GLU A 100 6.59 -0.15 -19.06
N SER A 101 5.84 -1.22 -19.32
CA SER A 101 4.63 -1.15 -20.16
C SER A 101 3.38 -0.64 -19.43
N GLY A 102 3.46 -0.47 -18.11
CA GLY A 102 2.35 0.01 -17.28
C GLY A 102 2.86 0.69 -16.02
N TYR A 103 2.10 0.60 -14.94
CA TYR A 103 2.46 1.25 -13.67
C TYR A 103 2.35 0.25 -12.50
N LEU A 104 3.36 0.22 -11.66
CA LEU A 104 3.21 -0.37 -10.33
C LEU A 104 2.32 0.53 -9.47
N PHE A 105 1.48 -0.09 -8.69
CA PHE A 105 0.54 0.61 -7.80
C PHE A 105 0.41 -0.14 -6.47
N PRO A 106 0.15 0.51 -5.34
CA PRO A 106 -0.12 -0.22 -4.10
C PRO A 106 -1.34 -1.17 -4.24
N PRO A 107 -1.34 -2.35 -3.59
CA PRO A 107 -0.31 -2.83 -2.71
C PRO A 107 0.93 -3.34 -3.44
N LEU A 108 2.11 -3.02 -2.91
CA LEU A 108 3.34 -3.75 -3.12
C LEU A 108 3.83 -4.15 -1.74
N ALA A 109 3.77 -5.43 -1.46
CA ALA A 109 4.09 -5.98 -0.15
C ALA A 109 4.98 -7.21 -0.28
N ILE A 110 5.86 -7.39 0.68
CA ILE A 110 6.76 -8.53 0.79
C ILE A 110 6.62 -9.07 2.19
N GLY A 111 6.40 -10.36 2.31
CA GLY A 111 6.29 -11.05 3.59
C GLY A 111 5.99 -12.53 3.38
N ASP A 112 6.29 -13.35 4.38
CA ASP A 112 6.03 -14.79 4.38
C ASP A 112 6.54 -15.54 3.13
N GLY A 113 7.69 -15.11 2.58
CA GLY A 113 8.29 -15.68 1.38
C GLY A 113 7.50 -15.41 0.09
N LYS A 114 6.66 -14.39 0.08
CA LYS A 114 5.84 -13.98 -1.07
C LYS A 114 5.99 -12.50 -1.35
N ILE A 115 5.82 -12.16 -2.61
CA ILE A 115 5.71 -10.79 -3.09
C ILE A 115 4.31 -10.62 -3.65
N LYS A 116 3.60 -9.63 -3.15
CA LYS A 116 2.32 -9.19 -3.66
C LYS A 116 2.51 -7.83 -4.30
N PHE A 117 2.11 -7.69 -5.54
CA PHE A 117 2.19 -6.39 -6.21
C PHE A 117 0.99 -6.16 -7.12
N SER A 118 0.70 -4.90 -7.35
CA SER A 118 -0.39 -4.44 -8.19
C SER A 118 0.17 -3.73 -9.42
N PHE A 119 -0.34 -4.10 -10.59
CA PHE A 119 0.01 -3.54 -11.88
C PHE A 119 -1.24 -2.89 -12.51
N LEU A 120 -1.08 -1.65 -12.96
CA LEU A 120 -2.10 -0.90 -13.68
C LEU A 120 -1.75 -0.83 -15.15
N GLY A 121 -2.69 -1.16 -16.01
CA GLY A 121 -2.50 -1.10 -17.44
C GLY A 121 -3.83 -1.21 -18.21
N ASN A 122 -3.79 -1.00 -19.52
CA ASN A 122 -4.87 -1.40 -20.38
C ASN A 122 -4.83 -2.93 -20.60
N GLU A 123 -5.83 -3.47 -21.27
CA GLU A 123 -5.95 -4.93 -21.47
C GLU A 123 -4.73 -5.52 -22.20
N LYS A 124 -4.21 -4.83 -23.20
CA LYS A 124 -3.01 -5.25 -23.95
C LYS A 124 -1.78 -5.28 -23.03
N GLN A 125 -1.56 -4.22 -22.27
CA GLN A 125 -0.43 -4.11 -21.34
C GLN A 125 -0.45 -5.23 -20.28
N ILE A 126 -1.63 -5.55 -19.75
CA ILE A 126 -1.78 -6.65 -18.79
C ILE A 126 -1.47 -8.00 -19.46
N LYS A 127 -1.99 -8.27 -20.67
CA LYS A 127 -1.71 -9.50 -21.41
C LYS A 127 -0.20 -9.63 -21.71
N ASP A 128 0.42 -8.55 -22.16
CA ASP A 128 1.86 -8.54 -22.49
C ASP A 128 2.70 -8.79 -21.22
N PHE A 129 2.34 -8.18 -20.10
CA PHE A 129 2.99 -8.38 -18.81
C PHE A 129 2.88 -9.84 -18.33
N LEU A 130 1.68 -10.43 -18.34
CA LEU A 130 1.47 -11.83 -17.95
C LEU A 130 2.22 -12.79 -18.85
N LYS A 131 2.21 -12.54 -20.18
CA LYS A 131 2.96 -13.34 -21.15
C LYS A 131 4.46 -13.30 -20.87
N ARG A 132 5.02 -12.16 -20.49
CA ARG A 132 6.46 -12.07 -20.11
C ARG A 132 6.75 -12.89 -18.86
N MET A 133 5.90 -12.80 -17.83
CA MET A 133 6.04 -13.63 -16.63
C MET A 133 6.06 -15.13 -16.97
N GLU A 134 5.16 -15.57 -17.86
CA GLU A 134 5.10 -16.96 -18.34
C GLU A 134 6.34 -17.36 -19.14
N LEU A 135 6.81 -16.51 -20.06
CA LEU A 135 8.04 -16.74 -20.85
C LEU A 135 9.29 -16.84 -19.97
N MET A 136 9.32 -16.13 -18.85
CA MET A 136 10.40 -16.25 -17.86
C MET A 136 10.26 -17.49 -16.98
N GLY A 137 9.16 -18.24 -17.08
CA GLY A 137 8.90 -19.40 -16.22
C GLY A 137 8.50 -19.06 -14.80
N ILE A 138 8.03 -17.83 -14.54
CA ILE A 138 7.60 -17.38 -13.23
C ILE A 138 6.14 -17.79 -13.01
N HIS A 139 5.89 -18.69 -12.06
CA HIS A 139 4.55 -19.05 -11.67
C HIS A 139 4.01 -18.01 -10.68
N TYR A 140 2.78 -17.60 -10.91
CA TYR A 140 2.10 -16.58 -10.11
C TYR A 140 0.65 -16.96 -9.81
N ARG A 141 0.09 -16.35 -8.78
CA ARG A 141 -1.34 -16.41 -8.49
C ARG A 141 -1.98 -15.04 -8.78
N VAL A 142 -3.03 -15.03 -9.58
CA VAL A 142 -3.85 -13.83 -9.76
C VAL A 142 -4.75 -13.69 -8.54
N ALA A 143 -4.51 -12.66 -7.74
CA ALA A 143 -5.34 -12.34 -6.57
C ALA A 143 -6.52 -11.44 -6.94
N LEU A 144 -6.34 -10.56 -7.95
CA LEU A 144 -7.38 -9.69 -8.46
C LEU A 144 -7.10 -9.34 -9.92
N LEU A 145 -8.15 -9.31 -10.74
CA LEU A 145 -8.17 -8.65 -12.05
C LEU A 145 -9.51 -7.95 -12.20
N ALA A 146 -9.52 -6.63 -12.09
CA ALA A 146 -10.72 -5.80 -12.12
C ALA A 146 -10.49 -4.49 -12.87
N ASP A 147 -11.56 -3.78 -13.16
CA ASP A 147 -11.45 -2.40 -13.62
C ASP A 147 -10.81 -1.53 -12.52
N ALA A 148 -9.87 -0.70 -12.92
CA ALA A 148 -9.19 0.19 -11.99
C ALA A 148 -10.14 1.33 -11.61
N ASN A 149 -10.73 1.22 -10.44
CA ASN A 149 -11.49 2.30 -9.83
C ASN A 149 -10.51 3.25 -9.14
N PHE A 150 -10.21 4.34 -9.79
CA PHE A 150 -9.46 5.45 -9.20
C PHE A 150 -10.43 6.30 -8.38
N SER A 151 -10.79 5.84 -7.18
CA SER A 151 -11.38 6.76 -6.21
C SER A 151 -10.34 7.80 -5.83
N PRO A 152 -10.65 9.09 -5.91
CA PRO A 152 -9.73 10.12 -5.45
C PRO A 152 -9.39 9.85 -3.99
N THR A 153 -8.17 9.66 -3.77
CA THR A 153 -7.32 9.00 -2.81
C THR A 153 -7.55 9.21 -1.32
N SER A 154 -8.52 9.97 -0.88
CA SER A 154 -8.86 10.06 0.54
C SER A 154 -10.21 9.39 0.79
N PRO A 155 -10.27 8.35 1.63
CA PRO A 155 -11.54 7.74 2.02
C PRO A 155 -12.59 8.76 2.50
N ILE A 156 -12.12 9.90 3.01
CA ILE A 156 -12.99 10.99 3.46
C ILE A 156 -13.75 11.66 2.29
N ASN A 157 -13.25 11.57 1.06
CA ASN A 157 -13.92 12.09 -0.13
C ASN A 157 -15.13 11.22 -0.57
N LEU A 158 -15.24 10.01 -0.03
CA LEU A 158 -16.42 9.16 -0.21
C LEU A 158 -17.62 9.64 0.60
N LEU A 159 -17.37 10.52 1.55
CA LEU A 159 -18.40 11.05 2.45
C LEU A 159 -19.07 12.27 1.84
N THR A 160 -20.36 12.42 2.06
CA THR A 160 -21.04 13.70 1.80
C THR A 160 -20.47 14.78 2.73
N GLU A 161 -20.63 16.05 2.37
CA GLU A 161 -20.15 17.15 3.21
C GLU A 161 -20.68 17.08 4.64
N LYS A 162 -21.96 16.76 4.81
CA LYS A 162 -22.57 16.60 6.15
C LYS A 162 -21.98 15.44 6.91
N GLN A 163 -21.77 14.28 6.26
CA GLN A 163 -21.15 13.12 6.89
C GLN A 163 -19.71 13.41 7.31
N ARG A 164 -18.96 14.07 6.41
CA ARG A 164 -17.57 14.47 6.68
C ARG A 164 -17.49 15.45 7.84
N LEU A 165 -18.33 16.47 7.86
CA LEU A 165 -18.37 17.45 8.94
C LEU A 165 -18.65 16.78 10.30
N VAL A 166 -19.70 15.96 10.37
CA VAL A 166 -20.09 15.27 11.61
C VAL A 166 -18.98 14.32 12.08
N LEU A 167 -18.36 13.56 11.18
CA LEU A 167 -17.27 12.63 11.50
C LEU A 167 -16.02 13.35 12.03
N LEU A 168 -15.61 14.43 11.38
CA LEU A 168 -14.44 15.23 11.79
C LEU A 168 -14.66 15.88 13.16
N GLU A 169 -15.82 16.47 13.41
CA GLU A 169 -16.13 17.07 14.69
C GLU A 169 -16.26 16.00 15.79
N ALA A 170 -16.84 14.84 15.50
CA ALA A 170 -16.90 13.72 16.42
C ALA A 170 -15.48 13.27 16.83
N HIS A 171 -14.57 13.09 15.87
CA HIS A 171 -13.17 12.73 16.14
C HIS A 171 -12.46 13.81 16.96
N LYS A 172 -12.53 15.06 16.54
CA LYS A 172 -11.90 16.20 17.22
C LYS A 172 -12.33 16.36 18.69
N LEU A 173 -13.60 16.08 18.96
CA LEU A 173 -14.17 16.22 20.29
C LEU A 173 -14.06 14.95 21.15
N GLY A 174 -13.43 13.89 20.63
CA GLY A 174 -13.15 12.66 21.36
C GLY A 174 -14.36 11.72 21.48
N TYR A 175 -15.26 11.73 20.52
CA TYR A 175 -16.36 10.76 20.44
C TYR A 175 -15.86 9.32 20.29
N TYR A 176 -14.73 9.14 19.61
CA TYR A 176 -14.07 7.85 19.36
C TYR A 176 -12.99 7.51 20.40
N ASP A 177 -12.76 8.37 21.39
CA ASP A 177 -11.78 8.09 22.44
C ASP A 177 -12.29 7.00 23.41
N ILE A 178 -11.37 6.36 24.09
CA ILE A 178 -11.66 5.36 25.13
C ILE A 178 -11.03 5.85 26.44
N PRO A 179 -11.82 6.32 27.42
CA PRO A 179 -13.27 6.53 27.40
C PRO A 179 -13.69 7.72 26.52
N ARG A 180 -14.93 7.71 26.03
CA ARG A 180 -15.48 8.80 25.21
C ARG A 180 -15.50 10.11 25.98
N ARG A 181 -15.08 11.21 25.33
CA ARG A 181 -15.13 12.57 25.93
C ARG A 181 -16.42 13.31 25.63
N ILE A 182 -17.14 12.91 24.57
CA ILE A 182 -18.42 13.54 24.18
C ILE A 182 -19.44 12.47 23.78
N THR A 183 -20.72 12.73 24.02
CA THR A 183 -21.82 11.91 23.55
C THR A 183 -22.37 12.43 22.23
N SER A 184 -23.10 11.57 21.48
CA SER A 184 -23.77 11.98 20.25
C SER A 184 -24.80 13.09 20.44
N GLU A 185 -25.44 13.12 21.60
CA GLU A 185 -26.40 14.17 21.98
C GLU A 185 -25.72 15.54 22.13
N LYS A 186 -24.61 15.61 22.89
CA LYS A 186 -23.80 16.82 23.02
C LYS A 186 -23.16 17.25 21.68
N LEU A 187 -22.77 16.30 20.85
CA LEU A 187 -22.27 16.58 19.51
C LEU A 187 -23.37 17.17 18.64
N GLY A 188 -24.60 16.63 18.71
CA GLY A 188 -25.77 17.16 18.03
C GLY A 188 -26.08 18.60 18.43
N TYR A 189 -26.08 18.88 19.72
CA TYR A 189 -26.28 20.23 20.23
C TYR A 189 -25.26 21.22 19.64
N ARG A 190 -23.99 20.85 19.60
CA ARG A 190 -22.92 21.68 19.01
C ARG A 190 -23.06 21.92 17.51
N LEU A 191 -23.56 20.95 16.78
CA LEU A 191 -23.73 21.01 15.34
C LEU A 191 -25.09 21.54 14.89
N GLY A 192 -25.99 21.83 15.85
CA GLY A 192 -27.39 22.24 15.55
C GLY A 192 -28.18 21.09 14.90
N LEU A 193 -27.88 19.84 15.24
CA LEU A 193 -28.50 18.63 14.70
C LEU A 193 -29.19 17.81 15.80
N ALA A 194 -30.28 17.13 15.44
CA ALA A 194 -30.88 16.16 16.31
C ALA A 194 -29.93 14.98 16.58
N ASN A 195 -29.99 14.37 17.76
CA ASN A 195 -29.14 13.23 18.11
C ASN A 195 -29.25 12.06 17.09
N SER A 196 -30.49 11.74 16.68
CA SER A 196 -30.75 10.71 15.66
C SER A 196 -30.05 11.00 14.35
N THR A 197 -30.04 12.26 13.91
CA THR A 197 -29.38 12.71 12.69
C THR A 197 -27.85 12.57 12.79
N VAL A 198 -27.27 12.91 13.94
CA VAL A 198 -25.83 12.72 14.19
C VAL A 198 -25.45 11.24 14.10
N VAL A 199 -26.18 10.38 14.81
CA VAL A 199 -25.95 8.93 14.82
C VAL A 199 -26.09 8.35 13.40
N GLU A 200 -27.09 8.79 12.64
CA GLU A 200 -27.27 8.36 11.26
C GLU A 200 -26.11 8.78 10.34
N HIS A 201 -25.66 10.03 10.45
CA HIS A 201 -24.51 10.50 9.66
C HIS A 201 -23.22 9.77 10.02
N LEU A 202 -22.94 9.54 11.31
CA LEU A 202 -21.78 8.76 11.74
C LEU A 202 -21.85 7.35 11.20
N ARG A 203 -22.96 6.63 11.37
CA ARG A 203 -23.14 5.26 10.90
C ARG A 203 -22.95 5.14 9.38
N LYS A 204 -23.52 6.06 8.59
CA LYS A 204 -23.35 6.08 7.13
C LYS A 204 -21.92 6.39 6.71
N ALA A 205 -21.25 7.30 7.44
CA ALA A 205 -19.85 7.60 7.21
C ALA A 205 -18.95 6.38 7.50
N GLU A 206 -19.12 5.77 8.67
CA GLU A 206 -18.40 4.58 9.10
C GLU A 206 -18.60 3.42 8.11
N GLN A 207 -19.85 3.16 7.71
CA GLN A 207 -20.16 2.12 6.72
C GLN A 207 -19.42 2.33 5.40
N ARG A 208 -19.37 3.57 4.87
CA ARG A 208 -18.68 3.87 3.62
C ARG A 208 -17.17 3.69 3.74
N LEU A 209 -16.58 4.15 4.85
CA LEU A 209 -15.15 4.01 5.10
C LEU A 209 -14.76 2.54 5.27
N VAL A 210 -15.52 1.78 6.07
CA VAL A 210 -15.27 0.35 6.28
C VAL A 210 -15.42 -0.43 4.96
N ALA A 211 -16.48 -0.18 4.19
CA ALA A 211 -16.67 -0.82 2.89
C ALA A 211 -15.48 -0.55 1.95
N HIS A 212 -14.99 0.68 1.93
CA HIS A 212 -13.84 1.06 1.10
C HIS A 212 -12.54 0.34 1.54
N ILE A 213 -12.29 0.26 2.85
CA ILE A 213 -11.12 -0.43 3.40
C ILE A 213 -11.15 -1.93 3.10
N LEU A 214 -12.35 -2.55 3.20
CA LEU A 214 -12.50 -4.00 2.98
C LEU A 214 -12.50 -4.39 1.48
N GLN A 215 -12.71 -3.44 0.57
CA GLN A 215 -12.70 -3.65 -0.88
C GLN A 215 -11.33 -3.36 -1.53
N GLN A 216 -10.35 -2.92 -0.76
CA GLN A 216 -8.97 -2.75 -1.21
C GLN A 216 -8.19 -4.06 -1.12
#